data_eeebc2c885ff8356fa39fef461bca744
#
_entry.id   eeebc2c885ff8356fa39fef461bca744
#
_cell.length_a   1.000
_cell.length_b   1.000
_cell.length_c   1.000
_cell.angle_alpha   90.00
_cell.angle_beta   90.00
_cell.angle_gamma   90.00
#
_symmetry.space_group_name_H-M   'P 1'
#
loop_
_entity.id
_entity.type
_entity.pdbx_description
1 polymer ?
#
loop_
_entity_poly.entity_id
_entity_poly.type
_entity_poly.pdbx_seq_one_letter_code
_entity_poly.pdbx_strand_id
1 'polypeptide(L)'
;MTTVRNHAKERLEAGELALGVGLRQARTVDIGRIMKTAGYDFLFIDMEHNSMSIDLAAQISVAAQDAGITPVLRVPGFQHFHATRALDAGAQGIVVPHVDTPEVAARMVSYCKYPPVGHRSVTGALPQLNFRPAPMAEATAAINAATLLILMLETPEAIENVEAIAAVPGFDVLLVGTNDLCMEMGIPGQLDHPRIGEAFERIVAACRANGKYAGLGGVYDPPLMERYLAMGFRLVLAGSDLSFMLGAATARAAAVRAMAIG
;
A
#
# COMPACT_ATOMS: atom_id res chain seq x y z
N MET A 1 21.41 -9.97 15.84
CA MET A 1 20.07 -10.19 15.26
C MET A 1 19.98 -9.44 13.95
N THR A 2 19.54 -10.10 12.91
CA THR A 2 19.30 -9.49 11.60
C THR A 2 18.00 -8.63 11.69
N THR A 3 18.11 -7.33 11.44
CA THR A 3 16.97 -6.42 11.53
C THR A 3 16.69 -5.82 10.14
N VAL A 4 15.44 -5.87 9.70
CA VAL A 4 14.95 -5.18 8.51
C VAL A 4 13.95 -4.12 8.98
N ARG A 5 14.19 -2.86 8.63
CA ARG A 5 13.29 -1.76 8.97
C ARG A 5 12.22 -1.57 7.89
N ASN A 6 10.99 -1.29 8.31
CA ASN A 6 9.90 -0.88 7.44
C ASN A 6 9.20 0.32 8.09
N HIS A 7 9.51 1.52 7.62
CA HIS A 7 9.07 2.76 8.25
C HIS A 7 7.54 2.92 8.30
N ALA A 8 6.82 2.50 7.26
CA ALA A 8 5.36 2.55 7.27
C ALA A 8 4.77 1.59 8.31
N LYS A 9 5.33 0.38 8.43
CA LYS A 9 4.89 -0.60 9.42
C LYS A 9 5.20 -0.14 10.85
N GLU A 10 6.39 0.41 11.08
CA GLU A 10 6.80 1.00 12.36
C GLU A 10 5.81 2.08 12.83
N ARG A 11 5.32 2.94 11.92
CA ARG A 11 4.30 3.95 12.26
C ARG A 11 2.97 3.32 12.64
N LEU A 12 2.50 2.34 11.88
CA LEU A 12 1.27 1.61 12.20
C LEU A 12 1.35 0.93 13.57
N GLU A 13 2.48 0.27 13.89
CA GLU A 13 2.74 -0.37 15.18
C GLU A 13 2.81 0.63 16.34
N ALA A 14 3.25 1.86 16.07
CA ALA A 14 3.21 2.97 17.04
C ALA A 14 1.81 3.60 17.19
N GLY A 15 0.80 3.13 16.45
CA GLY A 15 -0.55 3.70 16.42
C GLY A 15 -0.66 5.02 15.64
N GLU A 16 0.38 5.36 14.89
CA GLU A 16 0.48 6.57 14.09
C GLU A 16 -0.09 6.39 12.69
N LEU A 17 -0.31 7.51 11.99
CA LEU A 17 -0.73 7.52 10.60
C LEU A 17 0.45 7.23 9.67
N ALA A 18 0.32 6.24 8.78
CA ALA A 18 1.23 5.99 7.68
C ALA A 18 0.70 6.64 6.39
N LEU A 19 1.43 7.64 5.85
CA LEU A 19 1.06 8.38 4.65
C LEU A 19 1.76 7.82 3.42
N GLY A 20 0.98 7.51 2.39
CA GLY A 20 1.46 7.02 1.12
C GLY A 20 1.14 7.92 -0.06
N VAL A 21 1.98 7.86 -1.07
CA VAL A 21 1.81 8.52 -2.35
C VAL A 21 1.81 7.50 -3.49
N GLY A 22 0.81 7.58 -4.37
CA GLY A 22 0.73 6.75 -5.57
C GLY A 22 1.75 7.19 -6.63
N LEU A 23 2.55 6.26 -7.13
CA LEU A 23 3.47 6.51 -8.24
C LEU A 23 2.83 6.06 -9.55
N ARG A 24 2.45 7.02 -10.36
CA ARG A 24 1.84 6.82 -11.68
C ARG A 24 2.71 7.28 -12.84
N GLN A 25 3.47 8.36 -12.67
CA GLN A 25 4.30 8.98 -13.71
C GLN A 25 5.79 8.98 -13.40
N ALA A 26 6.19 9.03 -12.14
CA ALA A 26 7.60 9.02 -11.78
C ALA A 26 8.31 7.75 -12.24
N ARG A 27 9.45 7.93 -12.92
CA ARG A 27 10.26 6.85 -13.52
C ARG A 27 11.73 6.92 -13.12
N THR A 28 12.07 7.76 -12.12
CA THR A 28 13.44 7.92 -11.65
C THR A 28 13.55 7.48 -10.18
N VAL A 29 14.72 7.00 -9.82
CA VAL A 29 15.00 6.42 -8.49
C VAL A 29 14.97 7.45 -7.35
N ASP A 30 15.15 8.73 -7.66
CA ASP A 30 15.16 9.84 -6.70
C ASP A 30 13.76 10.19 -6.14
N ILE A 31 12.70 9.66 -6.77
CA ILE A 31 11.33 9.91 -6.30
C ILE A 31 11.14 9.52 -4.82
N GLY A 32 11.82 8.47 -4.35
CA GLY A 32 11.80 8.07 -2.95
C GLY A 32 12.29 9.19 -2.02
N ARG A 33 13.40 9.82 -2.34
CA ARG A 33 13.97 10.95 -1.58
C ARG A 33 13.07 12.18 -1.64
N ILE A 34 12.51 12.48 -2.81
CA ILE A 34 11.57 13.60 -3.00
C ILE A 34 10.36 13.44 -2.10
N MET A 35 9.72 12.27 -2.12
CA MET A 35 8.52 12.01 -1.34
C MET A 35 8.83 11.90 0.16
N LYS A 36 9.98 11.36 0.54
CA LYS A 36 10.44 11.38 1.94
C LYS A 36 10.61 12.82 2.47
N THR A 37 11.22 13.69 1.68
CA THR A 37 11.39 15.11 2.00
C THR A 37 10.02 15.82 2.12
N ALA A 38 9.05 15.42 1.29
CA ALA A 38 7.68 15.92 1.36
C ALA A 38 6.87 15.38 2.56
N GLY A 39 7.42 14.44 3.35
CA GLY A 39 6.80 13.93 4.57
C GLY A 39 6.02 12.63 4.40
N TYR A 40 6.20 11.91 3.30
CA TYR A 40 5.55 10.61 3.08
C TYR A 40 6.34 9.46 3.73
N ASP A 41 5.62 8.40 4.13
CA ASP A 41 6.17 7.23 4.80
C ASP A 41 6.33 6.04 3.86
N PHE A 42 5.50 5.96 2.80
CA PHE A 42 5.61 4.89 1.80
C PHE A 42 5.27 5.37 0.38
N LEU A 43 5.89 4.68 -0.59
CA LEU A 43 5.56 4.78 -2.02
C LEU A 43 4.58 3.65 -2.35
N PHE A 44 3.45 3.99 -2.96
CA PHE A 44 2.54 3.02 -3.55
C PHE A 44 2.89 2.89 -5.03
N ILE A 45 3.71 1.90 -5.37
CA ILE A 45 4.18 1.65 -6.73
C ILE A 45 3.13 0.79 -7.43
N ASP A 46 2.38 1.42 -8.33
CA ASP A 46 1.24 0.79 -8.97
C ASP A 46 1.65 0.04 -10.22
N MET A 47 1.55 -1.30 -10.20
CA MET A 47 1.81 -2.14 -11.37
C MET A 47 0.53 -2.72 -11.97
N GLU A 48 -0.64 -2.37 -11.46
CA GLU A 48 -1.93 -2.76 -12.00
C GLU A 48 -2.43 -1.73 -13.02
N HIS A 49 -2.53 -0.46 -12.65
CA HIS A 49 -3.13 0.60 -13.45
C HIS A 49 -2.11 1.53 -14.10
N ASN A 50 -0.90 1.09 -14.34
CA ASN A 50 0.08 1.84 -15.12
C ASN A 50 1.11 0.93 -15.80
N SER A 51 1.94 1.53 -16.66
CA SER A 51 2.98 0.83 -17.43
C SER A 51 4.31 0.65 -16.68
N MET A 52 4.31 0.62 -15.35
CA MET A 52 5.51 0.40 -14.56
C MET A 52 6.05 -1.01 -14.78
N SER A 53 7.28 -1.15 -15.26
CA SER A 53 7.93 -2.45 -15.37
C SER A 53 8.45 -2.92 -14.01
N ILE A 54 8.58 -4.24 -13.83
CA ILE A 54 9.16 -4.81 -12.61
C ILE A 54 10.61 -4.35 -12.40
N ASP A 55 11.39 -4.16 -13.46
CA ASP A 55 12.77 -3.69 -13.39
C ASP A 55 12.84 -2.28 -12.80
N LEU A 56 12.00 -1.37 -13.31
CA LEU A 56 11.94 0.00 -12.79
C LEU A 56 11.42 0.04 -11.35
N ALA A 57 10.37 -0.74 -11.06
CA ALA A 57 9.84 -0.86 -9.71
C ALA A 57 10.89 -1.37 -8.71
N ALA A 58 11.75 -2.31 -9.14
CA ALA A 58 12.89 -2.80 -8.36
C ALA A 58 13.91 -1.71 -8.06
N GLN A 59 14.34 -0.96 -9.09
CA GLN A 59 15.30 0.13 -8.93
C GLN A 59 14.76 1.22 -7.98
N ILE A 60 13.50 1.62 -8.13
CA ILE A 60 12.85 2.59 -7.23
C ILE A 60 12.77 2.00 -5.80
N SER A 61 12.45 0.72 -5.65
CA SER A 61 12.31 0.08 -4.34
C SER A 61 13.64 0.07 -3.56
N VAL A 62 14.74 -0.29 -4.20
CA VAL A 62 16.07 -0.26 -3.58
C VAL A 62 16.45 1.15 -3.15
N ALA A 63 16.29 2.14 -4.03
CA ALA A 63 16.60 3.53 -3.72
C ALA A 63 15.66 4.12 -2.62
N ALA A 64 14.42 3.69 -2.57
CA ALA A 64 13.46 4.10 -1.54
C ALA A 64 13.88 3.59 -0.15
N GLN A 65 14.37 2.35 -0.04
CA GLN A 65 14.90 1.82 1.22
C GLN A 65 16.05 2.70 1.75
N ASP A 66 17.01 3.07 0.90
CA ASP A 66 18.12 3.94 1.25
C ASP A 66 17.66 5.34 1.69
N ALA A 67 16.56 5.82 1.12
CA ALA A 67 15.95 7.11 1.49
C ALA A 67 15.12 7.04 2.78
N GLY A 68 14.88 5.87 3.35
CA GLY A 68 14.06 5.68 4.55
C GLY A 68 12.56 5.88 4.29
N ILE A 69 12.08 5.52 3.09
CA ILE A 69 10.66 5.49 2.72
C ILE A 69 10.32 4.07 2.23
N THR A 70 9.20 3.52 2.69
CA THR A 70 8.83 2.13 2.41
C THR A 70 8.33 1.94 0.99
N PRO A 71 8.97 1.10 0.13
CA PRO A 71 8.42 0.74 -1.17
C PRO A 71 7.34 -0.35 -1.02
N VAL A 72 6.11 -0.01 -1.38
CA VAL A 72 4.95 -0.90 -1.39
C VAL A 72 4.47 -1.05 -2.84
N LEU A 73 4.45 -2.27 -3.37
CA LEU A 73 4.05 -2.55 -4.75
C LEU A 73 2.63 -3.11 -4.80
N ARG A 74 1.76 -2.49 -5.61
CA ARG A 74 0.50 -3.14 -5.99
C ARG A 74 0.76 -4.09 -7.15
N VAL A 75 0.54 -5.39 -6.90
CA VAL A 75 0.69 -6.42 -7.92
C VAL A 75 -0.52 -6.46 -8.85
N PRO A 76 -0.35 -6.89 -10.14
CA PRO A 76 -1.45 -6.87 -11.11
C PRO A 76 -2.39 -8.09 -11.01
N GLY A 77 -2.24 -8.94 -10.00
CA GLY A 77 -3.08 -10.13 -9.86
C GLY A 77 -2.53 -11.16 -8.86
N PHE A 78 -3.16 -12.32 -8.83
CA PHE A 78 -2.99 -13.33 -7.77
C PHE A 78 -1.90 -14.38 -8.03
N GLN A 79 -1.18 -14.31 -9.15
CA GLN A 79 -0.12 -15.26 -9.43
C GLN A 79 1.06 -15.05 -8.47
N HIS A 80 1.55 -16.15 -7.88
CA HIS A 80 2.59 -16.11 -6.85
C HIS A 80 3.85 -15.35 -7.29
N PHE A 81 4.21 -15.43 -8.57
CA PHE A 81 5.45 -14.83 -9.08
C PHE A 81 5.39 -13.29 -9.11
N HIS A 82 4.20 -12.67 -9.13
CA HIS A 82 4.10 -11.21 -9.04
C HIS A 82 4.61 -10.72 -7.68
N ALA A 83 4.10 -11.28 -6.59
CA ALA A 83 4.51 -10.91 -5.24
C ALA A 83 5.95 -11.34 -4.95
N THR A 84 6.34 -12.57 -5.32
CA THR A 84 7.68 -13.11 -5.08
C THR A 84 8.75 -12.24 -5.76
N ARG A 85 8.58 -11.94 -7.06
CA ARG A 85 9.55 -11.10 -7.79
C ARG A 85 9.63 -9.68 -7.24
N ALA A 86 8.51 -9.09 -6.85
CA ALA A 86 8.50 -7.76 -6.23
C ALA A 86 9.27 -7.75 -4.90
N LEU A 87 9.01 -8.72 -4.03
CA LEU A 87 9.68 -8.84 -2.74
C LEU A 87 11.17 -9.18 -2.89
N ASP A 88 11.54 -10.07 -3.83
CA ASP A 88 12.95 -10.40 -4.09
C ASP A 88 13.72 -9.21 -4.68
N ALA A 89 13.02 -8.33 -5.37
CA ALA A 89 13.57 -7.13 -5.99
C ALA A 89 13.62 -5.89 -5.05
N GLY A 90 13.23 -6.04 -3.78
CA GLY A 90 13.40 -4.96 -2.79
C GLY A 90 12.12 -4.32 -2.30
N ALA A 91 10.93 -4.74 -2.75
CA ALA A 91 9.69 -4.28 -2.12
C ALA A 91 9.67 -4.66 -0.63
N GLN A 92 9.19 -3.76 0.20
CA GLN A 92 8.98 -3.98 1.63
C GLN A 92 7.50 -4.14 1.97
N GLY A 93 6.62 -3.98 0.99
CA GLY A 93 5.19 -4.26 1.10
C GLY A 93 4.60 -4.68 -0.23
N ILE A 94 3.50 -5.42 -0.14
CA ILE A 94 2.68 -5.84 -1.28
C ILE A 94 1.24 -5.39 -1.04
N VAL A 95 0.62 -4.77 -2.03
CA VAL A 95 -0.82 -4.60 -2.12
C VAL A 95 -1.36 -5.62 -3.10
N VAL A 96 -2.33 -6.39 -2.65
CA VAL A 96 -3.06 -7.36 -3.47
C VAL A 96 -4.44 -6.78 -3.76
N PRO A 97 -4.77 -6.47 -5.03
CA PRO A 97 -6.10 -5.97 -5.40
C PRO A 97 -7.17 -7.08 -5.33
N HIS A 98 -8.46 -6.69 -5.33
CA HIS A 98 -9.62 -7.57 -5.50
C HIS A 98 -9.66 -8.79 -4.58
N VAL A 99 -9.42 -8.61 -3.29
CA VAL A 99 -9.50 -9.69 -2.31
C VAL A 99 -10.92 -9.78 -1.77
N ASP A 100 -11.70 -10.72 -2.29
CA ASP A 100 -13.11 -10.85 -1.99
C ASP A 100 -13.42 -11.97 -0.98
N THR A 101 -12.50 -12.92 -0.78
CA THR A 101 -12.72 -14.07 0.09
C THR A 101 -11.54 -14.38 1.01
N PRO A 102 -11.77 -15.05 2.15
CA PRO A 102 -10.69 -15.46 3.06
C PRO A 102 -9.73 -16.48 2.42
N GLU A 103 -10.17 -17.28 1.44
CA GLU A 103 -9.32 -18.24 0.72
C GLU A 103 -8.30 -17.50 -0.16
N VAL A 104 -8.72 -16.43 -0.84
CA VAL A 104 -7.82 -15.55 -1.61
C VAL A 104 -6.83 -14.89 -0.65
N ALA A 105 -7.29 -14.36 0.46
CA ALA A 105 -6.44 -13.75 1.49
C ALA A 105 -5.38 -14.74 2.01
N ALA A 106 -5.78 -15.94 2.41
CA ALA A 106 -4.88 -16.98 2.90
C ALA A 106 -3.85 -17.42 1.83
N ARG A 107 -4.29 -17.56 0.58
CA ARG A 107 -3.41 -17.88 -0.55
C ARG A 107 -2.34 -16.80 -0.76
N MET A 108 -2.72 -15.52 -0.69
CA MET A 108 -1.78 -14.43 -0.88
C MET A 108 -0.81 -14.28 0.29
N VAL A 109 -1.25 -14.52 1.53
CA VAL A 109 -0.34 -14.65 2.68
C VAL A 109 0.69 -15.76 2.43
N SER A 110 0.23 -16.92 1.97
CA SER A 110 1.10 -18.05 1.65
C SER A 110 2.19 -17.69 0.63
N TYR A 111 1.88 -16.87 -0.37
CA TYR A 111 2.83 -16.44 -1.40
C TYR A 111 3.80 -15.34 -0.94
N CYS A 112 3.40 -14.51 0.01
CA CYS A 112 4.20 -13.35 0.45
C CYS A 112 5.10 -13.65 1.65
N LYS A 113 4.76 -14.64 2.47
CA LYS A 113 5.47 -14.95 3.71
C LYS A 113 6.23 -16.27 3.63
N TYR A 114 7.41 -16.31 4.25
CA TYR A 114 8.21 -17.55 4.41
C TYR A 114 7.59 -18.48 5.47
N PRO A 115 7.91 -19.78 5.45
CA PRO A 115 7.54 -20.68 6.54
C PRO A 115 7.99 -20.16 7.92
N PRO A 116 7.24 -20.41 8.99
CA PRO A 116 6.02 -21.23 9.07
C PRO A 116 4.73 -20.47 8.71
N VAL A 117 4.77 -19.18 8.42
CA VAL A 117 3.60 -18.32 8.15
C VAL A 117 3.02 -18.59 6.75
N GLY A 118 3.86 -18.81 5.78
CA GLY A 118 3.50 -19.05 4.38
C GLY A 118 4.45 -20.02 3.70
N HIS A 119 4.49 -19.98 2.37
CA HIS A 119 5.27 -20.88 1.52
C HIS A 119 6.10 -20.14 0.47
N ARG A 120 6.41 -18.84 0.68
CA ARG A 120 7.28 -18.09 -0.24
C ARG A 120 8.59 -18.83 -0.45
N SER A 121 9.00 -18.98 -1.72
CA SER A 121 10.27 -19.55 -2.09
C SER A 121 11.43 -18.69 -1.60
N VAL A 122 12.48 -19.33 -1.08
CA VAL A 122 13.64 -18.64 -0.50
C VAL A 122 14.68 -18.35 -1.59
N THR A 123 15.18 -17.12 -1.59
CA THR A 123 16.41 -16.72 -2.28
C THR A 123 17.38 -16.07 -1.30
N GLY A 124 18.65 -16.06 -1.62
CA GLY A 124 19.67 -15.44 -0.78
C GLY A 124 19.95 -13.99 -1.15
N ALA A 125 20.67 -13.27 -0.30
CA ALA A 125 21.25 -11.95 -0.60
C ALA A 125 20.22 -10.90 -1.10
N LEU A 126 19.17 -10.67 -0.32
CA LEU A 126 18.09 -9.74 -0.66
C LEU A 126 18.47 -8.27 -0.41
N PRO A 127 17.92 -7.31 -1.19
CA PRO A 127 18.11 -5.86 -0.97
C PRO A 127 17.73 -5.41 0.43
N GLN A 128 16.66 -5.95 1.02
CA GLN A 128 16.19 -5.64 2.38
C GLN A 128 17.23 -5.99 3.45
N LEU A 129 18.19 -6.84 3.14
CA LEU A 129 19.33 -7.21 3.98
C LEU A 129 20.61 -6.45 3.58
N ASN A 130 20.51 -5.45 2.69
CA ASN A 130 21.68 -4.79 2.07
C ASN A 130 22.65 -5.81 1.43
N PHE A 131 22.12 -6.90 0.88
CA PHE A 131 22.87 -8.02 0.30
C PHE A 131 23.87 -8.69 1.27
N ARG A 132 23.73 -8.46 2.56
CA ARG A 132 24.61 -9.07 3.58
C ARG A 132 24.18 -10.50 3.85
N PRO A 133 25.13 -11.44 3.93
CA PRO A 133 24.81 -12.80 4.31
C PRO A 133 24.30 -12.86 5.75
N ALA A 134 23.27 -13.65 6.00
CA ALA A 134 22.72 -13.92 7.32
C ALA A 134 22.27 -15.38 7.40
N PRO A 135 22.22 -15.98 8.61
CA PRO A 135 21.63 -17.30 8.79
C PRO A 135 20.19 -17.30 8.26
N MET A 136 19.84 -18.34 7.46
CA MET A 136 18.57 -18.41 6.75
C MET A 136 17.36 -18.20 7.66
N ALA A 137 17.36 -18.86 8.83
CA ALA A 137 16.26 -18.74 9.79
C ALA A 137 16.09 -17.30 10.33
N GLU A 138 17.19 -16.60 10.60
CA GLU A 138 17.15 -15.21 11.05
C GLU A 138 16.68 -14.26 9.92
N ALA A 139 17.20 -14.45 8.72
CA ALA A 139 16.87 -13.65 7.55
C ALA A 139 15.38 -13.75 7.21
N THR A 140 14.84 -14.98 7.12
CA THR A 140 13.43 -15.21 6.79
C THR A 140 12.49 -14.70 7.87
N ALA A 141 12.84 -14.87 9.15
CA ALA A 141 12.07 -14.31 10.27
C ALA A 141 12.03 -12.77 10.24
N ALA A 142 13.19 -12.12 10.04
CA ALA A 142 13.29 -10.67 9.95
C ALA A 142 12.50 -10.11 8.76
N ILE A 143 12.58 -10.75 7.60
CA ILE A 143 11.83 -10.34 6.40
C ILE A 143 10.32 -10.55 6.61
N ASN A 144 9.88 -11.68 7.19
CA ASN A 144 8.47 -11.90 7.50
C ASN A 144 7.92 -10.82 8.44
N ALA A 145 8.67 -10.46 9.47
CA ALA A 145 8.28 -9.42 10.42
C ALA A 145 8.18 -8.04 9.74
N ALA A 146 9.13 -7.71 8.87
CA ALA A 146 9.18 -6.40 8.20
C ALA A 146 8.23 -6.28 6.99
N THR A 147 7.87 -7.38 6.34
CA THR A 147 7.01 -7.30 5.15
C THR A 147 5.60 -6.82 5.51
N LEU A 148 5.18 -5.70 4.94
CA LEU A 148 3.85 -5.13 5.06
C LEU A 148 2.94 -5.73 3.97
N LEU A 149 2.00 -6.60 4.36
CA LEU A 149 1.05 -7.20 3.43
C LEU A 149 -0.31 -6.53 3.57
N ILE A 150 -0.79 -5.99 2.46
CA ILE A 150 -2.01 -5.19 2.35
C ILE A 150 -2.96 -5.91 1.39
N LEU A 151 -4.17 -6.20 1.85
CA LEU A 151 -5.24 -6.79 1.05
C LEU A 151 -6.25 -5.70 0.72
N MET A 152 -6.61 -5.57 -0.56
CA MET A 152 -7.48 -4.49 -1.03
C MET A 152 -8.90 -4.99 -1.22
N LEU A 153 -9.85 -4.29 -0.62
CA LEU A 153 -11.28 -4.59 -0.65
C LEU A 153 -11.96 -3.57 -1.57
N GLU A 154 -12.62 -4.05 -2.63
CA GLU A 154 -13.10 -3.19 -3.72
C GLU A 154 -14.52 -3.55 -4.18
N THR A 155 -15.14 -4.56 -3.57
CA THR A 155 -16.45 -5.09 -3.98
C THR A 155 -17.40 -5.24 -2.79
N PRO A 156 -18.72 -5.26 -3.02
CA PRO A 156 -19.68 -5.64 -1.99
C PRO A 156 -19.43 -7.02 -1.39
N GLU A 157 -18.99 -8.00 -2.19
CA GLU A 157 -18.64 -9.34 -1.71
C GLU A 157 -17.50 -9.30 -0.68
N ALA A 158 -16.46 -8.49 -0.95
CA ALA A 158 -15.37 -8.28 -0.01
C ALA A 158 -15.86 -7.70 1.33
N ILE A 159 -16.85 -6.79 1.29
CA ILE A 159 -17.45 -6.22 2.49
C ILE A 159 -18.29 -7.24 3.24
N GLU A 160 -19.04 -8.09 2.53
CA GLU A 160 -19.81 -9.17 3.15
C GLU A 160 -18.92 -10.18 3.86
N ASN A 161 -17.71 -10.42 3.35
CA ASN A 161 -16.74 -11.37 3.88
C ASN A 161 -15.69 -10.73 4.82
N VAL A 162 -15.81 -9.44 5.15
CA VAL A 162 -14.69 -8.70 5.78
C VAL A 162 -14.23 -9.27 7.11
N GLU A 163 -15.13 -9.80 7.94
CA GLU A 163 -14.77 -10.43 9.22
C GLU A 163 -13.98 -11.72 9.01
N ALA A 164 -14.39 -12.53 8.03
CA ALA A 164 -13.69 -13.76 7.68
C ALA A 164 -12.32 -13.48 7.05
N ILE A 165 -12.22 -12.46 6.19
CA ILE A 165 -10.97 -12.00 5.62
C ILE A 165 -10.04 -11.48 6.72
N ALA A 166 -10.54 -10.61 7.61
CA ALA A 166 -9.76 -10.02 8.70
C ALA A 166 -9.21 -11.08 9.67
N ALA A 167 -9.93 -12.19 9.86
CA ALA A 167 -9.50 -13.30 10.71
C ALA A 167 -8.33 -14.12 10.13
N VAL A 168 -8.01 -13.99 8.85
CA VAL A 168 -6.85 -14.68 8.23
C VAL A 168 -5.56 -14.13 8.85
N PRO A 169 -4.67 -14.99 9.39
CA PRO A 169 -3.40 -14.55 9.94
C PRO A 169 -2.39 -14.21 8.83
N GLY A 170 -1.39 -13.39 9.15
CA GLY A 170 -0.18 -13.19 8.33
C GLY A 170 -0.20 -12.00 7.38
N PHE A 171 -1.28 -11.22 7.30
CA PHE A 171 -1.30 -9.90 6.66
C PHE A 171 -1.50 -8.78 7.71
N ASP A 172 -1.33 -7.53 7.29
CA ASP A 172 -1.28 -6.38 8.21
C ASP A 172 -2.45 -5.40 8.01
N VAL A 173 -2.89 -5.15 6.79
CA VAL A 173 -3.82 -4.05 6.45
C VAL A 173 -4.94 -4.54 5.53
N LEU A 174 -6.17 -4.08 5.79
CA LEU A 174 -7.26 -4.08 4.81
C LEU A 174 -7.37 -2.67 4.23
N LEU A 175 -7.00 -2.51 2.95
CA LEU A 175 -7.05 -1.25 2.22
C LEU A 175 -8.34 -1.18 1.39
N VAL A 176 -9.09 -0.09 1.51
CA VAL A 176 -10.28 0.08 0.66
C VAL A 176 -9.92 0.78 -0.63
N GLY A 177 -10.27 0.20 -1.77
CA GLY A 177 -10.31 0.85 -3.07
C GLY A 177 -11.66 1.52 -3.27
N THR A 178 -11.82 2.73 -2.69
CA THR A 178 -13.15 3.37 -2.54
C THR A 178 -13.83 3.64 -3.87
N ASN A 179 -13.09 3.99 -4.92
CA ASN A 179 -13.68 4.27 -6.23
C ASN A 179 -14.29 3.01 -6.85
N ASP A 180 -13.57 1.89 -6.80
CA ASP A 180 -14.03 0.61 -7.34
C ASP A 180 -15.19 0.07 -6.51
N LEU A 181 -15.11 0.19 -5.19
CA LEU A 181 -16.23 -0.15 -4.30
C LEU A 181 -17.49 0.66 -4.63
N CYS A 182 -17.37 1.97 -4.88
CA CYS A 182 -18.50 2.79 -5.32
C CYS A 182 -19.05 2.34 -6.68
N MET A 183 -18.19 1.98 -7.63
CA MET A 183 -18.61 1.47 -8.94
C MET A 183 -19.41 0.16 -8.80
N GLU A 184 -18.88 -0.81 -8.05
CA GLU A 184 -19.49 -2.12 -7.80
C GLU A 184 -20.80 -2.02 -6.99
N MET A 185 -20.92 -1.03 -6.11
CA MET A 185 -22.15 -0.71 -5.39
C MET A 185 -23.20 0.02 -6.26
N GLY A 186 -22.90 0.41 -7.51
CA GLY A 186 -23.78 1.18 -8.37
C GLY A 186 -23.97 2.65 -7.95
N ILE A 187 -23.02 3.21 -7.23
CA ILE A 187 -22.98 4.60 -6.74
C ILE A 187 -21.67 5.31 -7.14
N PRO A 188 -21.28 5.33 -8.41
CA PRO A 188 -19.98 5.85 -8.85
C PRO A 188 -19.75 7.29 -8.40
N GLY A 189 -18.56 7.54 -7.79
CA GLY A 189 -18.14 8.86 -7.33
C GLY A 189 -18.85 9.38 -6.07
N GLN A 190 -19.78 8.66 -5.47
CA GLN A 190 -20.50 9.07 -4.27
C GLN A 190 -19.75 8.62 -3.00
N LEU A 191 -18.56 9.19 -2.78
CA LEU A 191 -17.65 8.77 -1.70
C LEU A 191 -18.20 9.04 -0.28
N ASP A 192 -19.19 9.90 -0.14
CA ASP A 192 -19.89 10.25 1.11
C ASP A 192 -21.23 9.52 1.29
N HIS A 193 -21.59 8.61 0.36
CA HIS A 193 -22.82 7.85 0.44
C HIS A 193 -22.91 7.03 1.73
N PRO A 194 -24.08 6.95 2.42
CA PRO A 194 -24.21 6.23 3.69
C PRO A 194 -23.71 4.79 3.65
N ARG A 195 -23.94 4.05 2.56
CA ARG A 195 -23.45 2.67 2.38
C ARG A 195 -21.91 2.57 2.41
N ILE A 196 -21.20 3.61 1.99
CA ILE A 196 -19.73 3.67 2.12
C ILE A 196 -19.33 3.86 3.57
N GLY A 197 -20.02 4.75 4.30
CA GLY A 197 -19.82 4.92 5.73
C GLY A 197 -20.02 3.60 6.51
N GLU A 198 -21.11 2.91 6.26
CA GLU A 198 -21.43 1.60 6.88
C GLU A 198 -20.37 0.54 6.56
N ALA A 199 -19.92 0.45 5.30
CA ALA A 199 -18.84 -0.45 4.90
C ALA A 199 -17.53 -0.13 5.64
N PHE A 200 -17.19 1.15 5.78
CA PHE A 200 -15.98 1.60 6.45
C PHE A 200 -16.00 1.31 7.95
N GLU A 201 -17.13 1.55 8.63
CA GLU A 201 -17.32 1.19 10.03
C GLU A 201 -17.10 -0.31 10.25
N ARG A 202 -17.66 -1.14 9.37
CA ARG A 202 -17.54 -2.59 9.43
C ARG A 202 -16.09 -3.05 9.23
N ILE A 203 -15.39 -2.48 8.23
CA ILE A 203 -13.95 -2.77 7.97
C ILE A 203 -13.09 -2.41 9.19
N VAL A 204 -13.28 -1.20 9.74
CA VAL A 204 -12.51 -0.75 10.91
C VAL A 204 -12.77 -1.64 12.12
N ALA A 205 -14.03 -2.05 12.34
CA ALA A 205 -14.39 -2.96 13.42
C ALA A 205 -13.74 -4.34 13.24
N ALA A 206 -13.78 -4.91 12.03
CA ALA A 206 -13.16 -6.19 11.71
C ALA A 206 -11.63 -6.15 11.87
N CYS A 207 -10.98 -5.08 11.40
CA CYS A 207 -9.55 -4.85 11.60
C CYS A 207 -9.19 -4.79 13.08
N ARG A 208 -9.91 -4.00 13.87
CA ARG A 208 -9.66 -3.85 15.31
C ARG A 208 -9.81 -5.17 16.06
N ALA A 209 -10.85 -5.95 15.74
CA ALA A 209 -11.10 -7.25 16.38
C ALA A 209 -10.00 -8.28 16.11
N ASN A 210 -9.24 -8.12 15.02
CA ASN A 210 -8.22 -9.07 14.57
C ASN A 210 -6.79 -8.51 14.62
N GLY A 211 -6.56 -7.35 15.27
CA GLY A 211 -5.23 -6.74 15.36
C GLY A 211 -4.66 -6.34 14.00
N LYS A 212 -5.53 -5.93 13.06
CA LYS A 212 -5.19 -5.41 11.74
C LYS A 212 -5.39 -3.90 11.69
N TYR A 213 -4.86 -3.27 10.64
CA TYR A 213 -5.05 -1.86 10.38
C TYR A 213 -6.01 -1.65 9.20
N ALA A 214 -6.84 -0.61 9.29
CA ALA A 214 -7.66 -0.18 8.17
C ALA A 214 -6.89 0.84 7.31
N GLY A 215 -6.95 0.67 5.99
CA GLY A 215 -6.31 1.53 4.99
C GLY A 215 -7.33 2.22 4.10
N LEU A 216 -7.10 3.51 3.79
CA LEU A 216 -7.96 4.37 2.98
C LEU A 216 -7.28 4.72 1.66
N GLY A 217 -7.91 4.37 0.54
CA GLY A 217 -7.51 4.74 -0.81
C GLY A 217 -8.66 5.35 -1.61
N GLY A 218 -8.36 6.33 -2.49
CA GLY A 218 -9.35 6.91 -3.37
C GLY A 218 -10.16 8.09 -2.81
N VAL A 219 -9.96 8.47 -1.55
CA VAL A 219 -10.61 9.63 -0.92
C VAL A 219 -9.57 10.74 -0.73
N TYR A 220 -9.79 11.90 -1.36
CA TYR A 220 -8.84 13.04 -1.35
C TYR A 220 -9.47 14.36 -0.91
N ASP A 221 -10.80 14.39 -0.71
CA ASP A 221 -11.50 15.53 -0.13
C ASP A 221 -11.16 15.65 1.35
N PRO A 222 -10.62 16.81 1.84
CA PRO A 222 -10.14 16.92 3.21
C PRO A 222 -11.21 16.68 4.29
N PRO A 223 -12.44 17.19 4.21
CA PRO A 223 -13.50 16.88 5.15
C PRO A 223 -13.85 15.40 5.23
N LEU A 224 -13.90 14.70 4.09
CA LEU A 224 -14.15 13.26 4.08
C LEU A 224 -12.98 12.47 4.64
N MET A 225 -11.75 12.86 4.31
CA MET A 225 -10.55 12.23 4.88
C MET A 225 -10.53 12.37 6.41
N GLU A 226 -10.79 13.56 6.94
CA GLU A 226 -10.84 13.80 8.39
C GLU A 226 -11.89 12.91 9.08
N ARG A 227 -13.10 12.83 8.52
CA ARG A 227 -14.17 11.97 9.01
C ARG A 227 -13.74 10.49 9.05
N TYR A 228 -13.14 9.98 7.98
CA TYR A 228 -12.75 8.58 7.88
C TYR A 228 -11.51 8.26 8.74
N LEU A 229 -10.57 9.19 8.87
CA LEU A 229 -9.46 9.04 9.81
C LEU A 229 -9.96 8.96 11.27
N ALA A 230 -10.98 9.75 11.61
CA ALA A 230 -11.61 9.69 12.93
C ALA A 230 -12.29 8.35 13.23
N MET A 231 -12.75 7.61 12.21
CA MET A 231 -13.27 6.23 12.37
C MET A 231 -12.19 5.23 12.77
N GLY A 232 -10.92 5.47 12.37
CA GLY A 232 -9.82 4.59 12.75
C GLY A 232 -8.93 4.11 11.60
N PHE A 233 -9.04 4.68 10.40
CA PHE A 233 -8.08 4.42 9.33
C PHE A 233 -6.69 4.91 9.70
N ARG A 234 -5.65 4.12 9.43
CA ARG A 234 -4.26 4.43 9.83
C ARG A 234 -3.25 4.35 8.68
N LEU A 235 -3.55 3.66 7.58
CA LEU A 235 -2.74 3.70 6.36
C LEU A 235 -3.52 4.47 5.30
N VAL A 236 -2.94 5.52 4.71
CA VAL A 236 -3.68 6.43 3.82
C VAL A 236 -2.90 6.72 2.55
N LEU A 237 -3.54 6.53 1.41
CA LEU A 237 -3.07 7.07 0.12
C LEU A 237 -3.56 8.51 -0.01
N ALA A 238 -2.65 9.46 0.18
CA ALA A 238 -2.98 10.89 0.26
C ALA A 238 -2.78 11.63 -1.09
N GLY A 239 -2.82 10.93 -2.19
CA GLY A 239 -2.68 11.48 -3.55
C GLY A 239 -1.70 10.70 -4.41
N SER A 240 -1.34 11.27 -5.56
CA SER A 240 -0.38 10.69 -6.49
C SER A 240 0.58 11.75 -7.05
N ASP A 241 1.75 11.30 -7.51
CA ASP A 241 2.71 12.13 -8.22
C ASP A 241 2.07 12.90 -9.39
N LEU A 242 1.22 12.23 -10.16
CA LEU A 242 0.49 12.84 -11.28
C LEU A 242 -0.46 13.95 -10.79
N SER A 243 -1.27 13.70 -9.76
CA SER A 243 -2.25 14.68 -9.27
C SER A 243 -1.57 15.92 -8.69
N PHE A 244 -0.46 15.74 -7.96
CA PHE A 244 0.31 16.84 -7.40
C PHE A 244 0.98 17.68 -8.47
N MET A 245 1.64 17.02 -9.44
CA MET A 245 2.30 17.70 -10.55
C MET A 245 1.29 18.48 -11.40
N LEU A 246 0.18 17.86 -11.78
CA LEU A 246 -0.85 18.49 -12.62
C LEU A 246 -1.51 19.66 -11.88
N GLY A 247 -1.89 19.48 -10.64
CA GLY A 247 -2.54 20.53 -9.83
C GLY A 247 -1.65 21.76 -9.66
N ALA A 248 -0.39 21.56 -9.22
CA ALA A 248 0.55 22.65 -9.03
C ALA A 248 0.93 23.35 -10.35
N ALA A 249 1.14 22.59 -11.42
CA ALA A 249 1.45 23.12 -12.74
C ALA A 249 0.30 23.94 -13.33
N THR A 250 -0.93 23.45 -13.20
CA THR A 250 -2.14 24.16 -13.65
C THR A 250 -2.31 25.48 -12.94
N ALA A 251 -2.22 25.47 -11.61
CA ALA A 251 -2.33 26.68 -10.79
C ALA A 251 -1.23 27.71 -11.15
N ARG A 252 0.01 27.27 -11.33
CA ARG A 252 1.12 28.15 -11.70
C ARG A 252 0.91 28.73 -13.12
N ALA A 253 0.52 27.93 -14.09
CA ALA A 253 0.26 28.38 -15.47
C ALA A 253 -0.84 29.43 -15.51
N ALA A 254 -1.96 29.21 -14.81
CA ALA A 254 -3.05 30.17 -14.71
C ALA A 254 -2.59 31.50 -14.07
N ALA A 255 -1.85 31.41 -12.97
CA ALA A 255 -1.33 32.62 -12.28
C ALA A 255 -0.40 33.46 -13.19
N VAL A 256 0.52 32.82 -13.91
CA VAL A 256 1.46 33.52 -14.81
C VAL A 256 0.72 34.13 -15.99
N ARG A 257 -0.24 33.42 -16.59
CA ARG A 257 -1.05 33.96 -17.72
C ARG A 257 -1.93 35.15 -17.33
N ALA A 258 -2.29 35.29 -16.05
CA ALA A 258 -3.05 36.42 -15.54
C ALA A 258 -2.19 37.66 -15.25
N MET A 259 -0.85 37.58 -15.34
CA MET A 259 0.03 38.74 -15.15
C MET A 259 -0.04 39.69 -16.34
N ALA A 260 -0.08 40.99 -16.08
CA ALA A 260 0.02 42.00 -17.12
C ALA A 260 1.37 41.91 -17.83
N ILE A 261 1.34 41.98 -19.14
CA ILE A 261 2.55 42.09 -19.97
C ILE A 261 2.67 43.56 -20.36
N GLY A 262 3.73 44.21 -19.87
CA GLY A 262 4.03 45.60 -20.19
C GLY A 262 4.51 45.80 -21.64
#